data_c06d18705e6dd78f1c173263ecaa2326
#
_entry.id   c06d18705e6dd78f1c173263ecaa2326
#
_cell.length_a   1.000
_cell.length_b   1.000
_cell.length_c   1.000
_cell.angle_alpha   90.00
_cell.angle_beta   90.00
_cell.angle_gamma   90.00
#
_symmetry.space_group_name_H-M   'P 1'
#
loop_
_entity.id
_entity.type
_entity.pdbx_description
1 polymer ?
#
loop_
_entity_poly.entity_id
_entity_poly.type
_entity_poly.pdbx_seq_one_letter_code
_entity_poly.pdbx_strand_id
1 'polypeptide(L)'
;MKRSWRQRMMLGTSLLLAIGGLAGCSGGNGNGNAGGAAADEPTPISIWASLNTNVSITLKNMSEITAIQEWEKKTNIKTEFQHPAVGAETEQFNVMLASNELPDVMFVYGDYSKLYTDGTIIKLNDLIDQYAPNLKKILDENPEVAKQLKADNGDIYAIPHLRLGKYKTFGGTFIRQDWLDELNLQQPETLAEWETVLKAFKEKKGVTAPLLFGAPPKLTTMGPAAPTFLEAYGITNTIFLKDGKVAYGPTEPEFKEFLTTFHRWYQEGLIDPDFATNDQKTYDAKILGGQAGAFFAFIGGGIGRYLPALQEKEPEANLTAVQYPVVNKGDEPMFTGRSWEWSGAGATITKSNKNPEETVKALDYFFSEEGHMLKNFGVEGVTYTMKDGYPSYTDEILKNPDGLSVVQAMAKHFIANYPFVGEDDDRYNEQYYQYQQQKDAVALFSKYSDNTLKVGLPPVSLTTEESTEYSKIMSDITTYRDEMFIKFVIGAEPIENFGKFTAQIDKFNVKRAIEIQQAALDRYNAR
;
A
#
# COMPACT_ATOMS: atom_id res chain seq x y z
N MET A 1 -24.98 -30.94 -40.69
CA MET A 1 -25.66 -32.13 -40.15
C MET A 1 -26.32 -31.78 -38.83
N LYS A 2 -27.64 -31.92 -38.80
CA LYS A 2 -28.51 -31.64 -37.63
C LYS A 2 -28.36 -32.75 -36.59
N ARG A 3 -28.39 -32.43 -35.29
CA ARG A 3 -29.22 -33.17 -34.31
C ARG A 3 -29.36 -32.41 -33.00
N SER A 4 -30.59 -32.05 -32.75
CA SER A 4 -31.23 -31.60 -31.53
C SER A 4 -31.40 -32.74 -30.51
N TRP A 5 -31.41 -32.46 -29.19
CA TRP A 5 -32.22 -33.22 -28.24
C TRP A 5 -32.59 -32.37 -27.00
N ARG A 6 -33.73 -32.14 -26.86
CA ARG A 6 -34.98 -32.04 -26.08
C ARG A 6 -34.80 -32.18 -24.58
N GLN A 7 -35.40 -31.18 -23.98
CA GLN A 7 -35.99 -31.05 -22.64
C GLN A 7 -36.48 -32.35 -21.97
N ARG A 8 -36.30 -32.44 -20.65
CA ARG A 8 -37.31 -33.06 -19.75
C ARG A 8 -37.47 -32.23 -18.49
N MET A 9 -38.62 -31.63 -18.35
CA MET A 9 -39.25 -31.21 -17.07
C MET A 9 -39.60 -32.47 -16.26
N MET A 10 -39.47 -32.38 -14.92
CA MET A 10 -40.32 -33.12 -13.99
C MET A 10 -40.62 -32.25 -12.77
N LEU A 11 -41.90 -31.99 -12.60
CA LEU A 11 -42.59 -31.51 -11.41
C LEU A 11 -42.63 -32.62 -10.34
N GLY A 12 -42.70 -32.24 -9.05
CA GLY A 12 -43.03 -33.14 -7.94
C GLY A 12 -42.97 -32.37 -6.62
N THR A 13 -43.98 -31.67 -6.30
CA THR A 13 -45.06 -31.89 -5.33
C THR A 13 -44.69 -31.67 -3.84
N SER A 14 -45.34 -30.70 -3.28
CA SER A 14 -45.43 -30.24 -1.88
C SER A 14 -45.85 -31.33 -0.89
N LEU A 15 -45.34 -31.25 0.36
CA LEU A 15 -46.07 -31.78 1.52
C LEU A 15 -45.89 -30.85 2.73
N LEU A 16 -46.99 -30.19 3.08
CA LEU A 16 -47.21 -29.51 4.36
C LEU A 16 -47.49 -30.56 5.43
N LEU A 17 -46.92 -30.42 6.62
CA LEU A 17 -47.42 -31.00 7.85
C LEU A 17 -47.24 -30.01 9.01
N ALA A 18 -48.37 -29.44 9.43
CA ALA A 18 -48.52 -28.68 10.66
C ALA A 18 -49.11 -29.61 11.75
N ILE A 19 -48.54 -29.64 12.93
CA ILE A 19 -49.12 -30.07 14.20
C ILE A 19 -48.34 -29.29 15.27
N GLY A 20 -48.85 -28.38 16.09
CA GLY A 20 -49.99 -28.51 16.96
C GLY A 20 -49.47 -28.36 18.38
N GLY A 21 -49.75 -27.24 19.08
CA GLY A 21 -49.24 -26.85 20.37
C GLY A 21 -49.74 -27.68 21.54
N LEU A 22 -49.11 -27.49 22.69
CA LEU A 22 -49.70 -27.70 24.01
C LEU A 22 -49.02 -26.78 25.03
N ALA A 23 -49.80 -25.91 25.59
CA ALA A 23 -49.45 -25.10 26.75
C ALA A 23 -49.44 -25.96 28.03
N GLY A 24 -48.49 -25.70 28.89
CA GLY A 24 -48.43 -26.27 30.23
C GLY A 24 -47.86 -25.28 31.22
N CYS A 25 -48.69 -24.51 31.90
CA CYS A 25 -48.33 -23.76 33.09
C CYS A 25 -48.16 -24.71 34.27
N SER A 26 -47.04 -24.62 34.98
CA SER A 26 -47.00 -25.02 36.38
C SER A 26 -45.97 -24.14 37.11
N GLY A 27 -46.45 -23.42 38.08
CA GLY A 27 -45.65 -22.56 38.94
C GLY A 27 -44.86 -23.37 39.96
N GLY A 28 -43.69 -22.82 40.35
CA GLY A 28 -42.85 -23.33 41.42
C GLY A 28 -41.88 -22.25 41.85
N ASN A 29 -42.13 -21.69 43.02
CA ASN A 29 -41.36 -20.68 43.70
C ASN A 29 -39.97 -21.26 44.12
N GLY A 30 -38.86 -20.62 43.80
CA GLY A 30 -37.55 -21.01 44.23
C GLY A 30 -36.56 -19.86 44.10
N ASN A 31 -36.33 -19.18 45.20
CA ASN A 31 -35.37 -18.12 45.39
C ASN A 31 -33.95 -18.65 45.17
N GLY A 32 -33.17 -18.08 44.25
CA GLY A 32 -31.77 -18.44 44.01
C GLY A 32 -31.10 -17.36 43.17
N ASN A 33 -30.59 -16.35 43.86
CA ASN A 33 -29.81 -15.25 43.29
C ASN A 33 -28.47 -15.82 42.78
N ALA A 34 -28.27 -15.88 41.48
CA ALA A 34 -26.96 -15.94 40.81
C ALA A 34 -27.12 -15.19 39.50
N GLY A 35 -26.93 -13.89 39.56
CA GLY A 35 -26.76 -13.05 38.37
C GLY A 35 -25.47 -13.41 37.67
N GLY A 36 -25.49 -14.41 36.83
CA GLY A 36 -24.58 -14.51 35.71
C GLY A 36 -25.02 -13.44 34.73
N ALA A 37 -24.25 -12.35 34.60
CA ALA A 37 -24.43 -11.46 33.46
C ALA A 37 -24.37 -12.35 32.20
N ALA A 38 -25.42 -12.34 31.41
CA ALA A 38 -25.37 -12.89 30.06
C ALA A 38 -24.19 -12.17 29.41
N ALA A 39 -23.20 -12.93 28.93
CA ALA A 39 -22.13 -12.33 28.14
C ALA A 39 -22.81 -11.63 26.97
N ASP A 40 -22.60 -10.31 26.87
CA ASP A 40 -23.11 -9.55 25.74
C ASP A 40 -22.65 -10.23 24.46
N GLU A 41 -23.57 -10.49 23.55
CA GLU A 41 -23.21 -11.09 22.25
C GLU A 41 -22.22 -10.15 21.54
N PRO A 42 -21.17 -10.70 20.89
CA PRO A 42 -20.19 -9.88 20.18
C PRO A 42 -20.85 -8.99 19.14
N THR A 43 -20.46 -7.71 19.11
CA THR A 43 -20.95 -6.75 18.12
C THR A 43 -20.46 -7.15 16.72
N PRO A 44 -21.34 -7.43 15.75
CA PRO A 44 -20.94 -7.75 14.39
C PRO A 44 -20.43 -6.49 13.67
N ILE A 45 -19.32 -6.60 12.97
CA ILE A 45 -18.71 -5.53 12.15
C ILE A 45 -18.29 -6.08 10.81
N SER A 46 -18.92 -5.64 9.75
CA SER A 46 -18.51 -5.96 8.37
C SER A 46 -17.40 -5.01 7.89
N ILE A 47 -16.36 -5.56 7.26
CA ILE A 47 -15.14 -4.81 6.92
C ILE A 47 -14.75 -5.07 5.47
N TRP A 48 -14.66 -4.00 4.67
CA TRP A 48 -14.03 -4.05 3.36
C TRP A 48 -12.53 -3.81 3.49
N ALA A 49 -11.72 -4.77 3.02
CA ALA A 49 -10.27 -4.66 2.99
C ALA A 49 -9.68 -5.53 1.89
N SER A 50 -8.69 -5.04 1.14
CA SER A 50 -7.95 -5.87 0.19
C SER A 50 -7.15 -6.94 0.92
N LEU A 51 -7.11 -8.16 0.41
CA LEU A 51 -6.31 -9.23 0.97
C LEU A 51 -4.85 -9.07 0.54
N ASN A 52 -3.95 -8.92 1.49
CA ASN A 52 -2.51 -8.82 1.20
C ASN A 52 -2.00 -10.11 0.54
N THR A 53 -1.13 -9.98 -0.45
CA THR A 53 -0.56 -11.12 -1.20
C THR A 53 0.11 -12.14 -0.28
N ASN A 54 0.84 -11.70 0.76
CA ASN A 54 1.49 -12.62 1.69
C ASN A 54 0.48 -13.36 2.59
N VAL A 55 -0.65 -12.73 2.92
CA VAL A 55 -1.76 -13.39 3.63
C VAL A 55 -2.41 -14.44 2.74
N SER A 56 -2.67 -14.12 1.47
CA SER A 56 -3.37 -15.01 0.53
C SER A 56 -2.60 -16.30 0.18
N ILE A 57 -1.32 -16.37 0.52
CA ILE A 57 -0.50 -17.59 0.36
C ILE A 57 -0.93 -18.66 1.37
N THR A 58 -1.30 -18.27 2.57
CA THR A 58 -1.60 -19.18 3.69
C THR A 58 -3.05 -19.15 4.13
N LEU A 59 -3.75 -18.04 4.00
CA LEU A 59 -5.10 -17.80 4.48
C LEU A 59 -6.01 -17.31 3.34
N LYS A 60 -7.32 -17.54 3.49
CA LYS A 60 -8.33 -17.08 2.51
C LYS A 60 -9.06 -15.84 2.97
N ASN A 61 -9.03 -15.55 4.26
CA ASN A 61 -9.73 -14.43 4.87
C ASN A 61 -8.92 -13.84 6.02
N MET A 62 -8.96 -12.54 6.21
CA MET A 62 -8.26 -11.86 7.31
C MET A 62 -8.78 -12.28 8.69
N SER A 63 -10.03 -12.74 8.81
CA SER A 63 -10.56 -13.29 10.07
C SER A 63 -9.82 -14.54 10.57
N GLU A 64 -9.02 -15.18 9.70
CA GLU A 64 -8.19 -16.31 10.07
C GLU A 64 -6.85 -15.91 10.70
N ILE A 65 -6.45 -14.63 10.62
CA ILE A 65 -5.22 -14.09 11.23
C ILE A 65 -5.34 -14.15 12.76
N THR A 66 -4.35 -14.75 13.42
CA THR A 66 -4.36 -14.93 14.88
C THR A 66 -4.60 -13.64 15.65
N ALA A 67 -3.93 -12.54 15.26
CA ALA A 67 -4.13 -11.23 15.91
C ALA A 67 -5.55 -10.67 15.72
N ILE A 68 -6.21 -10.92 14.59
CA ILE A 68 -7.61 -10.52 14.37
C ILE A 68 -8.53 -11.30 15.32
N GLN A 69 -8.31 -12.60 15.48
CA GLN A 69 -9.10 -13.42 16.41
C GLN A 69 -8.93 -13.00 17.87
N GLU A 70 -7.72 -12.61 18.26
CA GLU A 70 -7.48 -12.05 19.60
C GLU A 70 -8.09 -10.66 19.78
N TRP A 71 -7.99 -9.80 18.77
CA TRP A 71 -8.68 -8.51 18.75
C TRP A 71 -10.19 -8.64 18.92
N GLU A 72 -10.84 -9.56 18.18
CA GLU A 72 -12.26 -9.87 18.35
C GLU A 72 -12.62 -10.21 19.80
N LYS A 73 -11.84 -11.09 20.44
CA LYS A 73 -12.05 -11.51 21.84
C LYS A 73 -11.84 -10.36 22.82
N LYS A 74 -10.79 -9.54 22.63
CA LYS A 74 -10.44 -8.44 23.52
C LYS A 74 -11.43 -7.28 23.48
N THR A 75 -12.07 -7.08 22.34
CA THR A 75 -12.99 -5.95 22.12
C THR A 75 -14.45 -6.36 22.03
N ASN A 76 -14.74 -7.64 22.23
CA ASN A 76 -16.10 -8.23 22.14
C ASN A 76 -16.82 -7.86 20.82
N ILE A 77 -16.08 -8.00 19.70
CA ILE A 77 -16.64 -7.81 18.36
C ILE A 77 -16.57 -9.12 17.56
N LYS A 78 -17.30 -9.19 16.46
CA LYS A 78 -17.18 -10.26 15.47
C LYS A 78 -17.03 -9.66 14.09
N THR A 79 -15.90 -9.91 13.42
CA THR A 79 -15.62 -9.32 12.11
C THR A 79 -16.07 -10.22 10.97
N GLU A 80 -16.60 -9.59 9.91
CA GLU A 80 -16.89 -10.21 8.62
C GLU A 80 -16.14 -9.46 7.52
N PHE A 81 -15.00 -10.02 7.09
CA PHE A 81 -14.18 -9.40 6.06
C PHE A 81 -14.69 -9.71 4.66
N GLN A 82 -14.82 -8.66 3.86
CA GLN A 82 -15.12 -8.69 2.43
C GLN A 82 -13.86 -8.30 1.66
N HIS A 83 -13.31 -9.24 0.89
CA HIS A 83 -12.09 -9.02 0.12
C HIS A 83 -12.41 -8.89 -1.37
N PRO A 84 -12.00 -7.78 -2.03
CA PRO A 84 -12.04 -7.71 -3.48
C PRO A 84 -11.10 -8.74 -4.10
N ALA A 85 -11.42 -9.19 -5.31
CA ALA A 85 -10.51 -10.04 -6.06
C ALA A 85 -9.23 -9.28 -6.41
N VAL A 86 -8.09 -9.96 -6.33
CA VAL A 86 -6.77 -9.38 -6.64
C VAL A 86 -6.76 -8.85 -8.07
N GLY A 87 -6.41 -7.58 -8.23
CA GLY A 87 -6.39 -6.87 -9.51
C GLY A 87 -7.74 -6.24 -9.93
N ALA A 88 -8.83 -6.49 -9.19
CA ALA A 88 -10.14 -5.89 -9.42
C ALA A 88 -10.58 -4.95 -8.27
N GLU A 89 -9.64 -4.54 -7.41
CA GLU A 89 -9.95 -3.78 -6.18
C GLU A 89 -10.69 -2.49 -6.49
N THR A 90 -10.20 -1.71 -7.44
CA THR A 90 -10.81 -0.43 -7.83
C THR A 90 -12.18 -0.61 -8.47
N GLU A 91 -12.33 -1.62 -9.34
CA GLU A 91 -13.61 -1.90 -10.01
C GLU A 91 -14.67 -2.33 -8.97
N GLN A 92 -14.33 -3.29 -8.11
CA GLN A 92 -15.27 -3.79 -7.10
C GLN A 92 -15.59 -2.73 -6.04
N PHE A 93 -14.63 -1.87 -5.68
CA PHE A 93 -14.89 -0.71 -4.82
C PHE A 93 -15.91 0.24 -5.44
N ASN A 94 -15.75 0.58 -6.73
CA ASN A 94 -16.70 1.44 -7.43
C ASN A 94 -18.10 0.81 -7.54
N VAL A 95 -18.18 -0.51 -7.76
CA VAL A 95 -19.46 -1.26 -7.76
C VAL A 95 -20.12 -1.20 -6.39
N MET A 96 -19.39 -1.43 -5.31
CA MET A 96 -19.88 -1.34 -3.94
C MET A 96 -20.41 0.07 -3.63
N LEU A 97 -19.70 1.12 -4.00
CA LEU A 97 -20.17 2.50 -3.83
C LEU A 97 -21.46 2.76 -4.65
N ALA A 98 -21.51 2.31 -5.90
CA ALA A 98 -22.66 2.51 -6.79
C ALA A 98 -23.90 1.74 -6.35
N SER A 99 -23.74 0.53 -5.80
CA SER A 99 -24.85 -0.27 -5.26
C SER A 99 -25.36 0.24 -3.91
N ASN A 100 -24.55 1.05 -3.22
CA ASN A 100 -24.80 1.51 -1.85
C ASN A 100 -24.95 0.34 -0.83
N GLU A 101 -24.39 -0.83 -1.16
CA GLU A 101 -24.29 -1.98 -0.24
C GLU A 101 -22.99 -1.85 0.55
N LEU A 102 -22.97 -0.91 1.51
CA LEU A 102 -21.76 -0.54 2.24
C LEU A 102 -21.55 -1.43 3.47
N PRO A 103 -20.31 -1.91 3.71
CA PRO A 103 -19.93 -2.53 4.98
C PRO A 103 -19.89 -1.47 6.10
N ASP A 104 -19.72 -1.91 7.33
CA ASP A 104 -19.59 -0.99 8.49
C ASP A 104 -18.30 -0.19 8.46
N VAL A 105 -17.21 -0.81 8.00
CA VAL A 105 -15.86 -0.23 7.94
C VAL A 105 -15.22 -0.49 6.58
N MET A 106 -14.51 0.52 6.06
CA MET A 106 -13.69 0.35 4.85
C MET A 106 -12.24 0.76 5.16
N PHE A 107 -11.31 -0.16 4.89
CA PHE A 107 -9.88 0.16 4.86
C PHE A 107 -9.51 0.64 3.46
N VAL A 108 -9.33 1.94 3.30
CA VAL A 108 -9.11 2.58 2.00
C VAL A 108 -7.99 3.60 2.05
N TYR A 109 -7.44 3.88 0.89
CA TYR A 109 -6.63 5.06 0.61
C TYR A 109 -7.46 6.03 -0.21
N GLY A 110 -7.31 7.33 0.01
CA GLY A 110 -7.85 8.27 -0.95
C GLY A 110 -8.54 9.50 -0.38
N ASP A 111 -9.48 10.00 -1.15
CA ASP A 111 -10.19 11.23 -0.88
C ASP A 111 -11.37 11.02 0.09
N TYR A 112 -11.05 11.08 1.36
CA TYR A 112 -12.05 10.93 2.41
C TYR A 112 -13.10 12.05 2.41
N SER A 113 -12.70 13.28 2.02
CA SER A 113 -13.62 14.41 1.93
C SER A 113 -14.72 14.16 0.90
N LYS A 114 -14.35 13.56 -0.24
CA LYS A 114 -15.32 13.15 -1.25
C LYS A 114 -16.26 12.05 -0.73
N LEU A 115 -15.72 10.98 -0.12
CA LEU A 115 -16.54 9.90 0.44
C LEU A 115 -17.53 10.42 1.49
N TYR A 116 -17.11 11.38 2.32
CA TYR A 116 -17.99 12.03 3.30
C TYR A 116 -19.09 12.82 2.62
N THR A 117 -18.77 13.62 1.63
CA THR A 117 -19.77 14.44 0.93
C THR A 117 -20.74 13.63 0.10
N ASP A 118 -20.30 12.55 -0.51
CA ASP A 118 -21.16 11.59 -1.19
C ASP A 118 -22.07 10.84 -0.19
N GLY A 119 -21.90 11.11 1.12
CA GLY A 119 -22.68 10.50 2.19
C GLY A 119 -22.37 9.01 2.36
N THR A 120 -21.17 8.58 2.00
CA THR A 120 -20.72 7.18 2.15
C THR A 120 -20.20 6.91 3.55
N ILE A 121 -19.40 7.81 4.11
CA ILE A 121 -18.77 7.71 5.42
C ILE A 121 -19.26 8.79 6.38
N ILE A 122 -18.96 8.64 7.66
CA ILE A 122 -19.30 9.62 8.70
C ILE A 122 -18.05 10.36 9.20
N LYS A 123 -18.27 11.52 9.79
CA LYS A 123 -17.25 12.28 10.51
C LYS A 123 -16.96 11.62 11.86
N LEU A 124 -15.70 11.60 12.28
CA LEU A 124 -15.24 10.85 13.44
C LEU A 124 -14.84 11.71 14.66
N ASN A 125 -14.80 13.04 14.57
CA ASN A 125 -14.29 13.90 15.64
C ASN A 125 -14.92 13.58 17.01
N ASP A 126 -16.25 13.65 17.12
CA ASP A 126 -16.96 13.41 18.38
C ASP A 126 -16.79 11.97 18.88
N LEU A 127 -16.72 11.00 17.94
CA LEU A 127 -16.50 9.59 18.27
C LEU A 127 -15.06 9.37 18.79
N ILE A 128 -14.06 10.02 18.16
CA ILE A 128 -12.67 9.94 18.62
C ILE A 128 -12.55 10.58 20.01
N ASP A 129 -13.11 11.76 20.22
CA ASP A 129 -13.05 12.46 21.50
C ASP A 129 -13.67 11.67 22.64
N GLN A 130 -14.75 10.91 22.38
CA GLN A 130 -15.48 10.16 23.40
C GLN A 130 -15.03 8.72 23.57
N TYR A 131 -14.61 8.06 22.49
CA TYR A 131 -14.44 6.60 22.44
C TYR A 131 -13.06 6.13 21.97
N ALA A 132 -12.13 7.05 21.58
CA ALA A 132 -10.78 6.71 21.15
C ALA A 132 -9.69 7.42 21.98
N PRO A 133 -9.60 7.18 23.30
CA PRO A 133 -8.66 7.89 24.18
C PRO A 133 -7.19 7.63 23.84
N ASN A 134 -6.85 6.44 23.30
CA ASN A 134 -5.47 6.11 22.95
C ASN A 134 -5.03 6.86 21.69
N LEU A 135 -5.84 6.86 20.63
CA LEU A 135 -5.58 7.65 19.43
C LEU A 135 -5.53 9.14 19.76
N LYS A 136 -6.48 9.64 20.56
CA LYS A 136 -6.49 11.04 20.96
C LYS A 136 -5.20 11.45 21.65
N LYS A 137 -4.68 10.64 22.55
CA LYS A 137 -3.40 10.88 23.20
C LYS A 137 -2.25 11.02 22.20
N ILE A 138 -2.18 10.12 21.20
CA ILE A 138 -1.15 10.19 20.16
C ILE A 138 -1.28 11.48 19.34
N LEU A 139 -2.50 11.89 18.97
CA LEU A 139 -2.73 13.12 18.23
C LEU A 139 -2.39 14.37 19.04
N ASP A 140 -2.67 14.39 20.35
CA ASP A 140 -2.32 15.49 21.25
C ASP A 140 -0.79 15.61 21.44
N GLU A 141 -0.07 14.49 21.48
CA GLU A 141 1.39 14.41 21.59
C GLU A 141 2.12 14.71 20.27
N ASN A 142 1.43 14.58 19.11
CA ASN A 142 1.99 14.73 17.76
C ASN A 142 1.16 15.72 16.90
N PRO A 143 1.26 17.04 17.13
CA PRO A 143 0.45 18.03 16.42
C PRO A 143 0.56 17.99 14.90
N GLU A 144 1.74 17.67 14.36
CA GLU A 144 1.94 17.55 12.90
C GLU A 144 1.17 16.36 12.32
N VAL A 145 1.06 15.25 13.06
CA VAL A 145 0.23 14.09 12.67
C VAL A 145 -1.25 14.46 12.70
N ALA A 146 -1.67 15.16 13.76
CA ALA A 146 -3.04 15.67 13.88
C ALA A 146 -3.38 16.63 12.72
N LYS A 147 -2.42 17.47 12.30
CA LYS A 147 -2.55 18.35 11.15
C LYS A 147 -2.71 17.56 9.84
N GLN A 148 -1.91 16.50 9.62
CA GLN A 148 -2.00 15.64 8.45
C GLN A 148 -3.36 14.92 8.36
N LEU A 149 -3.92 14.49 9.49
CA LEU A 149 -5.17 13.72 9.56
C LEU A 149 -6.43 14.57 9.36
N LYS A 150 -6.40 15.85 9.77
CA LYS A 150 -7.54 16.76 9.67
C LYS A 150 -7.75 17.28 8.27
N ALA A 151 -8.99 17.31 7.81
CA ALA A 151 -9.40 18.07 6.64
C ALA A 151 -9.35 19.58 6.94
N ASP A 152 -9.53 20.43 5.90
CA ASP A 152 -9.43 21.89 6.01
C ASP A 152 -10.46 22.50 7.00
N ASN A 153 -11.61 21.87 7.14
CA ASN A 153 -12.66 22.24 8.08
C ASN A 153 -12.42 21.71 9.50
N GLY A 154 -11.29 21.00 9.73
CA GLY A 154 -10.94 20.37 11.00
C GLY A 154 -11.57 19.00 11.23
N ASP A 155 -12.34 18.47 10.29
CA ASP A 155 -12.97 17.17 10.41
C ASP A 155 -11.94 16.03 10.21
N ILE A 156 -12.17 14.92 10.91
CA ILE A 156 -11.43 13.66 10.78
C ILE A 156 -12.38 12.60 10.22
N TYR A 157 -11.95 11.89 9.18
CA TYR A 157 -12.77 10.92 8.46
C TYR A 157 -12.25 9.48 8.53
N ALA A 158 -11.07 9.27 9.09
CA ALA A 158 -10.46 7.94 9.20
C ALA A 158 -9.73 7.76 10.52
N ILE A 159 -9.78 6.55 11.06
CA ILE A 159 -8.85 6.08 12.10
C ILE A 159 -7.55 5.69 11.40
N PRO A 160 -6.39 6.32 11.69
CA PRO A 160 -5.22 6.25 10.83
C PRO A 160 -4.37 5.00 11.00
N HIS A 161 -3.58 4.70 9.97
CA HIS A 161 -2.35 3.94 10.06
C HIS A 161 -1.17 4.91 10.16
N LEU A 162 -0.40 4.82 11.23
CA LEU A 162 0.67 5.78 11.57
C LEU A 162 2.06 5.15 11.50
N ARG A 163 3.04 5.95 11.09
CA ARG A 163 4.46 5.63 11.04
C ARG A 163 5.27 6.72 11.72
N LEU A 164 5.33 6.67 13.06
CA LEU A 164 6.01 7.69 13.86
C LEU A 164 7.50 7.40 14.03
N GLY A 165 7.90 6.13 13.88
CA GLY A 165 9.27 5.67 14.05
C GLY A 165 10.25 6.12 12.96
N LYS A 166 11.46 5.55 13.00
CA LYS A 166 12.58 5.88 12.09
C LYS A 166 12.48 5.20 10.70
N TYR A 167 11.74 4.08 10.61
CA TYR A 167 11.59 3.35 9.34
C TYR A 167 10.46 3.97 8.50
N LYS A 168 10.84 4.91 7.63
CA LYS A 168 9.90 5.64 6.76
C LYS A 168 10.10 5.36 5.26
N THR A 169 11.19 4.67 4.91
CA THR A 169 11.52 4.27 3.55
C THR A 169 11.47 2.75 3.44
N PHE A 170 10.71 2.22 2.50
CA PHE A 170 10.38 0.79 2.45
C PHE A 170 10.88 0.07 1.20
N GLY A 171 11.38 0.77 0.20
CA GLY A 171 11.82 0.18 -1.06
C GLY A 171 12.62 1.12 -1.92
N GLY A 172 13.22 0.53 -2.96
CA GLY A 172 14.04 1.20 -3.95
C GLY A 172 14.57 0.22 -4.97
N THR A 173 15.53 0.65 -5.76
CA THR A 173 16.16 -0.20 -6.77
C THR A 173 17.21 -1.11 -6.14
N PHE A 174 17.10 -2.40 -6.45
CA PHE A 174 18.09 -3.43 -6.12
C PHE A 174 18.77 -3.92 -7.39
N ILE A 175 20.02 -4.37 -7.25
CA ILE A 175 20.87 -4.81 -8.36
C ILE A 175 21.56 -6.13 -8.03
N ARG A 176 21.88 -6.93 -9.03
CA ARG A 176 22.73 -8.12 -8.93
C ARG A 176 24.16 -7.68 -8.65
N GLN A 177 24.53 -7.59 -7.35
CA GLN A 177 25.86 -7.22 -6.91
C GLN A 177 26.91 -8.23 -7.35
N ASP A 178 26.57 -9.52 -7.28
CA ASP A 178 27.43 -10.59 -7.79
C ASP A 178 27.82 -10.41 -9.26
N TRP A 179 26.93 -9.88 -10.10
CA TRP A 179 27.26 -9.56 -11.48
C TRP A 179 28.16 -8.33 -11.62
N LEU A 180 27.95 -7.31 -10.77
CA LEU A 180 28.86 -6.15 -10.73
C LEU A 180 30.27 -6.59 -10.36
N ASP A 181 30.40 -7.43 -9.32
CA ASP A 181 31.70 -7.92 -8.83
C ASP A 181 32.40 -8.77 -9.90
N GLU A 182 31.70 -9.69 -10.55
CA GLU A 182 32.26 -10.51 -11.65
C GLU A 182 32.74 -9.66 -12.83
N LEU A 183 31.99 -8.60 -13.16
CA LEU A 183 32.29 -7.71 -14.27
C LEU A 183 33.28 -6.58 -13.90
N ASN A 184 33.72 -6.51 -12.64
CA ASN A 184 34.55 -5.44 -12.08
C ASN A 184 33.92 -4.04 -12.26
N LEU A 185 32.61 -3.93 -12.07
CA LEU A 185 31.85 -2.70 -12.14
C LEU A 185 31.52 -2.18 -10.73
N GLN A 186 31.48 -0.85 -10.60
CA GLN A 186 30.98 -0.21 -9.37
C GLN A 186 29.48 -0.07 -9.42
N GLN A 187 28.84 0.06 -8.26
CA GLN A 187 27.43 0.44 -8.19
C GLN A 187 27.23 1.80 -8.87
N PRO A 188 26.20 1.92 -9.74
CA PRO A 188 25.96 3.17 -10.47
C PRO A 188 25.27 4.20 -9.57
N GLU A 189 25.72 5.46 -9.65
CA GLU A 189 25.10 6.62 -9.00
C GLU A 189 24.33 7.47 -10.03
N THR A 190 24.96 7.70 -11.20
CA THR A 190 24.38 8.55 -12.25
C THR A 190 23.70 7.75 -13.34
N LEU A 191 22.80 8.39 -14.09
CA LEU A 191 22.14 7.76 -15.25
C LEU A 191 23.14 7.25 -16.29
N ALA A 192 24.28 7.92 -16.46
CA ALA A 192 25.32 7.49 -17.38
C ALA A 192 26.05 6.22 -16.88
N GLU A 193 26.28 6.12 -15.58
CA GLU A 193 26.85 4.92 -14.95
C GLU A 193 25.84 3.76 -15.02
N TRP A 194 24.54 4.03 -14.80
CA TRP A 194 23.48 3.06 -14.98
C TRP A 194 23.46 2.49 -16.40
N GLU A 195 23.53 3.34 -17.41
CA GLU A 195 23.58 2.89 -18.81
C GLU A 195 24.75 1.95 -19.07
N THR A 196 25.93 2.28 -18.52
CA THR A 196 27.14 1.44 -18.62
C THR A 196 26.92 0.06 -18.00
N VAL A 197 26.34 0.01 -16.80
CA VAL A 197 26.05 -1.23 -16.09
C VAL A 197 25.00 -2.07 -16.85
N LEU A 198 23.91 -1.44 -17.30
CA LEU A 198 22.83 -2.15 -18.01
C LEU A 198 23.33 -2.74 -19.35
N LYS A 199 24.19 -2.02 -20.08
CA LYS A 199 24.86 -2.54 -21.29
C LYS A 199 25.73 -3.76 -20.97
N ALA A 200 26.50 -3.71 -19.90
CA ALA A 200 27.33 -4.83 -19.46
C ALA A 200 26.47 -6.05 -19.08
N PHE A 201 25.37 -5.86 -18.37
CA PHE A 201 24.44 -6.94 -18.02
C PHE A 201 23.84 -7.57 -19.26
N LYS A 202 23.37 -6.77 -20.21
CA LYS A 202 22.87 -7.29 -21.48
C LYS A 202 23.92 -8.09 -22.25
N GLU A 203 25.11 -7.52 -22.44
CA GLU A 203 26.13 -8.08 -23.32
C GLU A 203 26.90 -9.25 -22.69
N LYS A 204 27.17 -9.20 -21.39
CA LYS A 204 28.04 -10.17 -20.71
C LYS A 204 27.27 -11.23 -19.93
N LYS A 205 26.07 -10.88 -19.41
CA LYS A 205 25.18 -11.84 -18.73
C LYS A 205 24.10 -12.40 -19.67
N GLY A 206 23.88 -11.77 -20.84
CA GLY A 206 22.92 -12.23 -21.83
C GLY A 206 21.47 -12.14 -21.36
N VAL A 207 21.16 -11.27 -20.41
CA VAL A 207 19.83 -11.17 -19.83
C VAL A 207 18.89 -10.33 -20.71
N THR A 208 17.61 -10.68 -20.67
CA THR A 208 16.57 -10.02 -21.46
C THR A 208 16.00 -8.77 -20.80
N ALA A 209 16.15 -8.66 -19.48
CA ALA A 209 15.68 -7.54 -18.68
C ALA A 209 16.81 -6.95 -17.81
N PRO A 210 17.84 -6.30 -18.43
CA PRO A 210 18.88 -5.64 -17.65
C PRO A 210 18.29 -4.73 -16.58
N LEU A 211 17.26 -3.93 -16.93
CA LEU A 211 16.43 -3.17 -16.03
C LEU A 211 14.97 -3.65 -16.17
N LEU A 212 14.43 -4.22 -15.10
CA LEU A 212 13.07 -4.74 -15.02
C LEU A 212 12.16 -3.73 -14.30
N PHE A 213 11.05 -3.38 -14.94
CA PHE A 213 9.98 -2.62 -14.32
C PHE A 213 8.84 -3.51 -13.84
N GLY A 214 8.25 -3.13 -12.70
CA GLY A 214 7.08 -3.79 -12.14
C GLY A 214 5.82 -3.58 -12.96
N ALA A 215 4.88 -4.41 -12.69
CA ALA A 215 3.59 -4.46 -13.33
C ALA A 215 2.52 -3.69 -12.57
N PRO A 216 1.61 -3.11 -13.29
CA PRO A 216 1.78 -2.61 -14.65
C PRO A 216 2.70 -1.40 -14.66
N PRO A 217 3.26 -1.02 -15.79
CA PRO A 217 4.14 0.14 -15.88
C PRO A 217 3.36 1.44 -15.77
N LYS A 218 2.43 1.50 -14.85
CA LYS A 218 1.82 2.74 -14.43
C LYS A 218 2.90 3.48 -13.69
N LEU A 219 3.38 4.58 -14.25
CA LEU A 219 4.18 5.55 -13.50
C LEU A 219 3.48 5.91 -12.18
N THR A 220 2.16 5.73 -12.11
CA THR A 220 1.32 5.95 -10.93
C THR A 220 1.47 4.93 -9.80
N THR A 221 1.92 3.71 -10.09
CA THR A 221 2.13 2.69 -9.03
C THR A 221 3.44 2.86 -8.31
N MET A 222 4.30 3.71 -8.85
CA MET A 222 5.63 4.01 -8.32
C MET A 222 5.72 5.50 -7.95
N GLY A 223 4.70 6.00 -7.24
CA GLY A 223 4.64 7.39 -6.79
C GLY A 223 5.79 7.80 -5.84
N PRO A 224 5.72 8.96 -5.18
CA PRO A 224 6.83 9.48 -4.35
C PRO A 224 7.37 8.51 -3.29
N ALA A 225 6.56 7.54 -2.88
CA ALA A 225 6.97 6.48 -1.95
C ALA A 225 7.78 5.34 -2.58
N ALA A 226 7.94 5.32 -3.90
CA ALA A 226 8.68 4.30 -4.64
C ALA A 226 9.38 4.94 -5.84
N PRO A 227 10.34 5.87 -5.61
CA PRO A 227 11.05 6.58 -6.67
C PRO A 227 11.81 5.60 -7.57
N THR A 228 11.88 5.97 -8.83
CA THR A 228 12.56 5.22 -9.88
C THR A 228 13.61 6.09 -10.54
N PHE A 229 13.72 6.01 -11.86
CA PHE A 229 14.67 6.79 -12.64
C PHE A 229 14.13 8.17 -13.04
N LEU A 230 12.83 8.39 -13.05
CA LEU A 230 12.23 9.69 -13.36
C LEU A 230 12.67 10.75 -12.33
N GLU A 231 12.71 10.36 -11.09
CA GLU A 231 13.04 11.23 -9.96
C GLU A 231 14.49 11.73 -9.98
N ALA A 232 15.37 11.07 -10.74
CA ALA A 232 16.73 11.55 -11.01
C ALA A 232 16.74 12.92 -11.69
N TYR A 233 15.69 13.24 -12.44
CA TYR A 233 15.54 14.53 -13.12
C TYR A 233 14.92 15.62 -12.23
N GLY A 234 14.74 15.35 -10.93
CA GLY A 234 14.18 16.32 -9.99
C GLY A 234 12.66 16.53 -10.10
N ILE A 235 11.96 15.63 -10.77
CA ILE A 235 10.51 15.66 -10.96
C ILE A 235 9.89 14.30 -10.58
N THR A 236 8.58 14.27 -10.48
CA THR A 236 7.81 13.03 -10.31
C THR A 236 6.73 12.91 -11.41
N ASN A 237 6.08 11.77 -11.49
CA ASN A 237 5.03 11.48 -12.47
C ASN A 237 3.66 12.11 -12.15
N THR A 238 3.57 12.90 -11.09
CA THR A 238 2.33 13.50 -10.59
C THR A 238 2.57 14.92 -10.07
N ILE A 239 1.75 15.37 -9.16
CA ILE A 239 1.90 16.64 -8.46
C ILE A 239 3.10 16.57 -7.50
N PHE A 240 3.89 17.64 -7.45
CA PHE A 240 5.02 17.83 -6.54
C PHE A 240 5.26 19.32 -6.26
N LEU A 241 6.24 19.64 -5.42
CA LEU A 241 6.62 21.02 -5.14
C LEU A 241 7.92 21.37 -5.90
N LYS A 242 7.84 22.33 -6.80
CA LYS A 242 8.97 22.95 -7.47
C LYS A 242 9.14 24.36 -6.89
N ASP A 243 10.24 24.60 -6.19
CA ASP A 243 10.50 25.87 -5.49
C ASP A 243 9.36 26.30 -4.55
N GLY A 244 8.78 25.33 -3.83
CA GLY A 244 7.69 25.56 -2.87
C GLY A 244 6.31 25.78 -3.49
N LYS A 245 6.19 25.67 -4.82
CA LYS A 245 4.92 25.79 -5.54
C LYS A 245 4.50 24.46 -6.15
N VAL A 246 3.20 24.25 -6.24
CA VAL A 246 2.65 23.06 -6.86
C VAL A 246 2.94 23.04 -8.36
N ALA A 247 3.48 21.92 -8.83
CA ALA A 247 3.76 21.66 -10.24
C ALA A 247 3.29 20.24 -10.62
N TYR A 248 3.15 19.96 -11.91
CA TYR A 248 2.83 18.65 -12.45
C TYR A 248 3.99 18.14 -13.32
N GLY A 249 4.70 17.14 -12.82
CA GLY A 249 5.96 16.67 -13.40
C GLY A 249 5.90 16.33 -14.89
N PRO A 250 4.87 15.62 -15.41
CA PRO A 250 4.81 15.27 -16.83
C PRO A 250 4.71 16.45 -17.81
N THR A 251 4.45 17.66 -17.32
CA THR A 251 4.49 18.87 -18.17
C THR A 251 5.82 19.62 -18.12
N GLU A 252 6.72 19.22 -17.22
CA GLU A 252 8.03 19.84 -17.08
C GLU A 252 8.98 19.41 -18.21
N PRO A 253 9.93 20.26 -18.62
CA PRO A 253 10.93 19.92 -19.65
C PRO A 253 11.74 18.67 -19.32
N GLU A 254 12.02 18.45 -18.06
CA GLU A 254 12.77 17.32 -17.53
C GLU A 254 12.08 15.98 -17.84
N PHE A 255 10.76 15.95 -17.99
CA PHE A 255 10.04 14.75 -18.42
C PHE A 255 10.38 14.35 -19.86
N LYS A 256 10.61 15.31 -20.75
CA LYS A 256 11.10 15.02 -22.11
C LYS A 256 12.49 14.41 -22.11
N GLU A 257 13.39 14.88 -21.23
CA GLU A 257 14.73 14.33 -21.10
C GLU A 257 14.70 12.87 -20.61
N PHE A 258 13.86 12.60 -19.61
CA PHE A 258 13.58 11.25 -19.13
C PHE A 258 13.05 10.35 -20.26
N LEU A 259 12.02 10.76 -21.00
CA LEU A 259 11.45 9.99 -22.11
C LEU A 259 12.50 9.73 -23.21
N THR A 260 13.36 10.70 -23.50
CA THR A 260 14.44 10.55 -24.48
C THR A 260 15.44 9.49 -24.06
N THR A 261 15.84 9.49 -22.79
CA THR A 261 16.75 8.48 -22.23
C THR A 261 16.09 7.10 -22.23
N PHE A 262 14.86 7.00 -21.80
CA PHE A 262 14.15 5.72 -21.69
C PHE A 262 13.79 5.14 -23.05
N HIS A 263 13.43 5.96 -24.03
CA HIS A 263 13.28 5.52 -25.42
C HIS A 263 14.59 4.90 -25.94
N ARG A 264 15.71 5.58 -25.78
CA ARG A 264 17.02 5.09 -26.18
C ARG A 264 17.37 3.79 -25.47
N TRP A 265 17.21 3.70 -24.16
CA TRP A 265 17.45 2.47 -23.39
C TRP A 265 16.56 1.31 -23.84
N TYR A 266 15.30 1.58 -24.17
CA TYR A 266 14.41 0.56 -24.72
C TYR A 266 14.90 0.08 -26.10
N GLN A 267 15.22 0.98 -27.01
CA GLN A 267 15.76 0.65 -28.34
C GLN A 267 17.07 -0.14 -28.26
N GLU A 268 17.91 0.18 -27.30
CA GLU A 268 19.15 -0.54 -27.03
C GLU A 268 18.92 -1.87 -26.25
N GLY A 269 17.67 -2.19 -25.87
CA GLY A 269 17.32 -3.40 -25.12
C GLY A 269 17.90 -3.44 -23.71
N LEU A 270 18.03 -2.29 -23.05
CA LEU A 270 18.48 -2.15 -21.68
C LEU A 270 17.30 -2.23 -20.70
N ILE A 271 16.10 -1.99 -21.18
CA ILE A 271 14.83 -2.12 -20.45
C ILE A 271 14.15 -3.41 -20.89
N ASP A 272 13.48 -4.08 -19.98
CA ASP A 272 12.65 -5.25 -20.27
C ASP A 272 11.69 -4.98 -21.45
N PRO A 273 11.75 -5.77 -22.54
CA PRO A 273 10.87 -5.55 -23.69
C PRO A 273 9.37 -5.67 -23.37
N ASP A 274 9.03 -6.46 -22.34
CA ASP A 274 7.64 -6.68 -21.92
C ASP A 274 7.19 -5.70 -20.82
N PHE A 275 7.95 -4.62 -20.55
CA PHE A 275 7.69 -3.70 -19.44
C PHE A 275 6.25 -3.19 -19.40
N ALA A 276 5.59 -3.04 -20.56
CA ALA A 276 4.22 -2.55 -20.69
C ALA A 276 3.14 -3.58 -20.32
N THR A 277 3.49 -4.85 -20.22
CA THR A 277 2.54 -5.96 -20.04
C THR A 277 2.86 -6.89 -18.88
N ASN A 278 3.98 -6.67 -18.18
CA ASN A 278 4.32 -7.46 -17.01
C ASN A 278 3.19 -7.40 -15.97
N ASP A 279 2.79 -8.55 -15.46
CA ASP A 279 2.04 -8.68 -14.21
C ASP A 279 2.99 -9.09 -13.08
N GLN A 280 2.50 -9.11 -11.84
CA GLN A 280 3.33 -9.46 -10.68
C GLN A 280 3.95 -10.86 -10.81
N LYS A 281 3.21 -11.81 -11.37
CA LYS A 281 3.69 -13.18 -11.56
C LYS A 281 4.84 -13.24 -12.57
N THR A 282 4.73 -12.52 -13.68
CA THR A 282 5.77 -12.41 -14.71
C THR A 282 7.00 -11.70 -14.15
N TYR A 283 6.78 -10.61 -13.38
CA TYR A 283 7.83 -9.88 -12.70
C TYR A 283 8.64 -10.78 -11.76
N ASP A 284 7.96 -11.50 -10.86
CA ASP A 284 8.57 -12.45 -9.94
C ASP A 284 9.34 -13.56 -10.70
N ALA A 285 8.74 -14.09 -11.77
CA ALA A 285 9.37 -15.14 -12.57
C ALA A 285 10.67 -14.68 -13.25
N LYS A 286 10.73 -13.44 -13.76
CA LYS A 286 11.95 -12.86 -14.34
C LYS A 286 13.06 -12.69 -13.33
N ILE A 287 12.73 -12.20 -12.10
CA ILE A 287 13.71 -12.09 -11.02
C ILE A 287 14.22 -13.49 -10.62
N LEU A 288 13.33 -14.38 -10.25
CA LEU A 288 13.67 -15.73 -9.76
C LEU A 288 14.25 -16.66 -10.84
N GLY A 289 14.07 -16.29 -12.12
CA GLY A 289 14.66 -16.96 -13.28
C GLY A 289 16.02 -16.41 -13.69
N GLY A 290 16.60 -15.45 -12.92
CA GLY A 290 17.90 -14.86 -13.23
C GLY A 290 17.91 -14.01 -14.49
N GLN A 291 16.75 -13.48 -14.92
CA GLN A 291 16.63 -12.67 -16.14
C GLN A 291 16.70 -11.17 -15.89
N ALA A 292 16.60 -10.75 -14.62
CA ALA A 292 16.61 -9.35 -14.21
C ALA A 292 17.97 -8.97 -13.59
N GLY A 293 18.59 -7.90 -14.11
CA GLY A 293 19.86 -7.35 -13.58
C GLY A 293 19.63 -6.35 -12.45
N ALA A 294 18.65 -5.48 -12.63
CA ALA A 294 18.22 -4.51 -11.62
C ALA A 294 16.70 -4.35 -11.67
N PHE A 295 16.09 -4.09 -10.51
CA PHE A 295 14.63 -3.99 -10.37
C PHE A 295 14.26 -3.27 -9.07
N PHE A 296 13.05 -2.71 -9.01
CA PHE A 296 12.49 -2.18 -7.78
C PHE A 296 12.04 -3.32 -6.85
N ALA A 297 12.32 -3.20 -5.55
CA ALA A 297 11.75 -4.11 -4.56
C ALA A 297 11.50 -3.42 -3.22
N PHE A 298 10.52 -3.92 -2.47
CA PHE A 298 10.40 -3.60 -1.06
C PHE A 298 11.49 -4.32 -0.26
N ILE A 299 12.07 -3.62 0.72
CA ILE A 299 13.16 -4.15 1.56
C ILE A 299 12.73 -5.45 2.25
N GLY A 300 11.54 -5.46 2.86
CA GLY A 300 11.02 -6.62 3.58
C GLY A 300 10.47 -7.70 2.65
N GLY A 301 9.26 -7.49 2.15
CA GLY A 301 8.50 -8.48 1.37
C GLY A 301 9.05 -8.77 -0.03
N GLY A 302 9.92 -7.91 -0.56
CA GLY A 302 10.64 -8.14 -1.80
C GLY A 302 11.95 -8.89 -1.58
N ILE A 303 12.97 -8.22 -1.05
CA ILE A 303 14.32 -8.80 -0.88
C ILE A 303 14.32 -9.98 0.08
N GLY A 304 13.57 -9.90 1.19
CA GLY A 304 13.44 -11.04 2.12
C GLY A 304 12.86 -12.31 1.50
N ARG A 305 12.23 -12.21 0.33
CA ARG A 305 11.69 -13.33 -0.45
C ARG A 305 12.58 -13.68 -1.65
N TYR A 306 13.05 -12.68 -2.41
CA TYR A 306 13.80 -12.93 -3.64
C TYR A 306 15.21 -13.46 -3.36
N LEU A 307 15.93 -12.87 -2.40
CA LEU A 307 17.32 -13.23 -2.15
C LEU A 307 17.48 -14.72 -1.79
N PRO A 308 16.78 -15.27 -0.75
CA PRO A 308 16.91 -16.69 -0.43
C PRO A 308 16.48 -17.60 -1.57
N ALA A 309 15.40 -17.26 -2.29
CA ALA A 309 14.91 -18.08 -3.39
C ALA A 309 15.86 -18.06 -4.62
N LEU A 310 16.60 -16.98 -4.84
CA LEU A 310 17.68 -16.94 -5.84
C LEU A 310 18.85 -17.81 -5.40
N GLN A 311 19.27 -17.72 -4.13
CA GLN A 311 20.41 -18.47 -3.58
C GLN A 311 20.19 -19.98 -3.54
N GLU A 312 18.95 -20.45 -3.50
CA GLU A 312 18.64 -21.89 -3.69
C GLU A 312 19.11 -22.43 -5.05
N LYS A 313 19.10 -21.59 -6.09
CA LYS A 313 19.48 -21.97 -7.46
C LYS A 313 20.90 -21.50 -7.83
N GLU A 314 21.25 -20.33 -7.39
CA GLU A 314 22.49 -19.64 -7.63
C GLU A 314 23.08 -19.22 -6.27
N PRO A 315 23.86 -20.09 -5.58
CA PRO A 315 24.32 -19.83 -4.20
C PRO A 315 25.12 -18.53 -4.03
N GLU A 316 25.78 -18.07 -5.09
CA GLU A 316 26.54 -16.81 -5.10
C GLU A 316 25.69 -15.57 -5.44
N ALA A 317 24.38 -15.76 -5.72
CA ALA A 317 23.50 -14.63 -6.03
C ALA A 317 23.45 -13.64 -4.86
N ASN A 318 23.65 -12.36 -5.16
CA ASN A 318 23.62 -11.30 -4.19
C ASN A 318 22.84 -10.09 -4.73
N LEU A 319 21.85 -9.64 -3.96
CA LEU A 319 21.04 -8.47 -4.27
C LEU A 319 21.36 -7.36 -3.29
N THR A 320 21.84 -6.22 -3.77
CA THR A 320 22.08 -5.05 -2.92
C THR A 320 21.25 -3.87 -3.38
N ALA A 321 20.91 -3.01 -2.44
CA ALA A 321 20.28 -1.73 -2.72
C ALA A 321 21.26 -0.80 -3.43
N VAL A 322 20.76 -0.01 -4.37
CA VAL A 322 21.53 1.05 -5.03
C VAL A 322 20.84 2.38 -4.70
N GLN A 323 21.66 3.42 -4.45
CA GLN A 323 21.14 4.76 -4.18
C GLN A 323 20.24 5.21 -5.32
N TYR A 324 19.21 5.99 -4.99
CA TYR A 324 18.35 6.60 -6.01
C TYR A 324 19.21 7.37 -7.02
N PRO A 325 19.02 7.16 -8.32
CA PRO A 325 19.89 7.73 -9.33
C PRO A 325 19.79 9.26 -9.38
N VAL A 326 20.86 9.87 -9.82
CA VAL A 326 20.93 11.32 -10.10
C VAL A 326 21.46 11.56 -11.52
N VAL A 327 21.25 12.76 -12.05
CA VAL A 327 21.80 13.12 -13.38
C VAL A 327 23.31 13.38 -13.29
N ASN A 328 23.74 14.19 -12.33
CA ASN A 328 25.15 14.56 -12.19
C ASN A 328 25.76 13.93 -10.93
N LYS A 329 27.02 13.52 -11.04
CA LYS A 329 27.75 12.98 -9.90
C LYS A 329 27.94 14.03 -8.80
N GLY A 330 27.54 13.64 -7.59
CA GLY A 330 27.60 14.53 -6.42
C GLY A 330 26.30 15.26 -6.11
N ASP A 331 25.27 15.16 -6.97
CA ASP A 331 23.92 15.62 -6.63
C ASP A 331 23.32 14.71 -5.53
N GLU A 332 22.41 15.26 -4.74
CA GLU A 332 21.64 14.50 -3.77
C GLU A 332 20.26 14.15 -4.34
N PRO A 333 19.78 12.90 -4.17
CA PRO A 333 18.41 12.54 -4.54
C PRO A 333 17.40 13.38 -3.77
N MET A 334 16.46 14.00 -4.48
CA MET A 334 15.39 14.80 -3.88
C MET A 334 14.17 13.96 -3.53
N PHE A 335 13.89 12.90 -4.30
CA PHE A 335 12.81 11.96 -4.05
C PHE A 335 13.41 10.62 -3.60
N THR A 336 13.04 10.18 -2.39
CA THR A 336 13.72 9.06 -1.72
C THR A 336 12.76 8.00 -1.17
N GLY A 337 11.51 7.99 -1.63
CA GLY A 337 10.54 6.99 -1.19
C GLY A 337 10.11 7.12 0.28
N ARG A 338 10.37 8.25 0.92
CA ARG A 338 9.94 8.53 2.29
C ARG A 338 8.42 8.70 2.33
N SER A 339 7.76 7.96 3.23
CA SER A 339 6.36 8.19 3.53
C SER A 339 6.18 9.27 4.60
N TRP A 340 5.02 9.94 4.57
CA TRP A 340 4.54 10.80 5.66
C TRP A 340 4.22 9.97 6.89
N GLU A 341 4.11 10.62 8.04
CA GLU A 341 3.72 10.00 9.31
C GLU A 341 2.34 9.34 9.19
N TRP A 342 1.41 10.01 8.51
CA TRP A 342 0.19 9.41 8.03
C TRP A 342 0.28 9.17 6.52
N SER A 343 0.20 7.91 6.12
CA SER A 343 0.33 7.51 4.72
C SER A 343 -0.92 7.74 3.86
N GLY A 344 -1.99 8.33 4.43
CA GLY A 344 -3.30 8.41 3.79
C GLY A 344 -4.12 7.12 3.89
N ALA A 345 -3.60 6.09 4.59
CA ALA A 345 -4.32 4.85 4.85
C ALA A 345 -5.07 4.91 6.20
N GLY A 346 -6.23 4.30 6.26
CA GLY A 346 -6.99 4.19 7.50
C GLY A 346 -8.32 3.49 7.35
N ALA A 347 -8.99 3.31 8.48
CA ALA A 347 -10.35 2.77 8.56
C ALA A 347 -11.36 3.91 8.57
N THR A 348 -12.24 3.94 7.58
CA THR A 348 -13.41 4.84 7.57
C THR A 348 -14.62 4.09 8.07
N ILE A 349 -15.53 4.77 8.76
CA ILE A 349 -16.81 4.22 9.21
C ILE A 349 -17.88 4.70 8.24
N THR A 350 -18.68 3.76 7.71
CA THR A 350 -19.72 4.09 6.76
C THR A 350 -21.01 4.51 7.47
N LYS A 351 -21.90 5.17 6.75
CA LYS A 351 -23.25 5.50 7.24
C LYS A 351 -24.13 4.28 7.53
N SER A 352 -23.75 3.11 7.02
CA SER A 352 -24.49 1.84 7.24
C SER A 352 -24.21 1.23 8.60
N ASN A 353 -23.08 1.59 9.23
CA ASN A 353 -22.71 1.10 10.55
C ASN A 353 -23.75 1.49 11.60
N LYS A 354 -24.25 0.49 12.34
CA LYS A 354 -25.25 0.66 13.39
C LYS A 354 -24.64 0.80 14.80
N ASN A 355 -23.34 0.48 14.92
CA ASN A 355 -22.60 0.46 16.19
C ASN A 355 -21.30 1.27 16.06
N PRO A 356 -21.35 2.56 15.64
CA PRO A 356 -20.12 3.33 15.37
C PRO A 356 -19.27 3.56 16.63
N GLU A 357 -19.89 3.63 17.82
CA GLU A 357 -19.20 3.78 19.09
C GLU A 357 -18.35 2.55 19.42
N GLU A 358 -18.94 1.34 19.34
CA GLU A 358 -18.25 0.08 19.56
C GLU A 358 -17.17 -0.16 18.50
N THR A 359 -17.45 0.24 17.26
CA THR A 359 -16.48 0.16 16.17
C THR A 359 -15.25 1.05 16.44
N VAL A 360 -15.44 2.29 16.89
CA VAL A 360 -14.34 3.21 17.23
C VAL A 360 -13.55 2.69 18.43
N LYS A 361 -14.23 2.20 19.49
CA LYS A 361 -13.55 1.58 20.65
C LYS A 361 -12.69 0.38 20.23
N ALA A 362 -13.23 -0.47 19.36
CA ALA A 362 -12.51 -1.63 18.86
C ALA A 362 -11.28 -1.25 18.02
N LEU A 363 -11.39 -0.22 17.18
CA LEU A 363 -10.26 0.29 16.39
C LEU A 363 -9.22 1.02 17.25
N ASP A 364 -9.66 1.76 18.29
CA ASP A 364 -8.79 2.46 19.23
C ASP A 364 -7.91 1.49 20.03
N TYR A 365 -8.36 0.24 20.22
CA TYR A 365 -7.57 -0.79 20.88
C TYR A 365 -6.16 -0.93 20.30
N PHE A 366 -5.98 -0.80 18.97
CA PHE A 366 -4.67 -0.89 18.33
C PHE A 366 -3.70 0.25 18.65
N PHE A 367 -4.18 1.31 19.28
CA PHE A 367 -3.36 2.42 19.81
C PHE A 367 -3.07 2.27 21.31
N SER A 368 -3.68 1.30 22.00
CA SER A 368 -3.29 0.92 23.36
C SER A 368 -1.98 0.14 23.36
N GLU A 369 -1.30 0.05 24.51
CA GLU A 369 -0.07 -0.74 24.66
C GLU A 369 -0.27 -2.21 24.24
N GLU A 370 -1.36 -2.84 24.70
CA GLU A 370 -1.69 -4.23 24.37
C GLU A 370 -2.00 -4.41 22.88
N GLY A 371 -2.83 -3.55 22.31
CA GLY A 371 -3.20 -3.58 20.90
C GLY A 371 -2.04 -3.27 19.97
N HIS A 372 -1.16 -2.35 20.35
CA HIS A 372 0.08 -2.05 19.66
C HIS A 372 1.00 -3.30 19.58
N MET A 373 1.15 -4.01 20.70
CA MET A 373 1.91 -5.26 20.74
C MET A 373 1.25 -6.34 19.88
N LEU A 374 -0.06 -6.49 19.96
CA LEU A 374 -0.82 -7.46 19.15
C LEU A 374 -0.68 -7.17 17.65
N LYS A 375 -0.77 -5.91 17.23
CA LYS A 375 -0.60 -5.49 15.83
C LYS A 375 0.79 -5.81 15.30
N ASN A 376 1.84 -5.49 16.05
CA ASN A 376 3.22 -5.51 15.57
C ASN A 376 3.96 -6.82 15.85
N PHE A 377 3.54 -7.55 16.88
CA PHE A 377 4.26 -8.77 17.32
C PHE A 377 3.35 -10.00 17.44
N GLY A 378 2.02 -9.82 17.44
CA GLY A 378 1.07 -10.91 17.58
C GLY A 378 0.85 -11.33 19.04
N VAL A 379 0.87 -12.63 19.31
CA VAL A 379 0.51 -13.20 20.61
C VAL A 379 1.75 -13.61 21.38
N GLU A 380 1.91 -13.10 22.61
CA GLU A 380 3.02 -13.46 23.49
C GLU A 380 3.03 -14.97 23.82
N GLY A 381 4.21 -15.56 23.81
CA GLY A 381 4.40 -17.00 23.97
C GLY A 381 4.17 -17.82 22.71
N VAL A 382 3.58 -17.24 21.66
CA VAL A 382 3.37 -17.87 20.34
C VAL A 382 4.30 -17.25 19.32
N THR A 383 4.13 -16.00 19.00
CA THR A 383 4.86 -15.28 17.95
C THR A 383 6.05 -14.48 18.45
N TYR A 384 6.01 -14.05 19.71
CA TYR A 384 7.12 -13.38 20.38
C TYR A 384 7.19 -13.73 21.86
N THR A 385 8.31 -13.43 22.49
CA THR A 385 8.51 -13.44 23.96
C THR A 385 9.24 -12.18 24.37
N MET A 386 8.93 -11.67 25.57
CA MET A 386 9.67 -10.54 26.15
C MET A 386 11.05 -11.00 26.66
N LYS A 387 12.13 -10.37 26.17
CA LYS A 387 13.51 -10.59 26.64
C LYS A 387 14.09 -9.23 27.05
N ASP A 388 14.30 -9.05 28.34
CA ASP A 388 14.83 -7.78 28.89
C ASP A 388 14.05 -6.53 28.44
N GLY A 389 12.73 -6.64 28.37
CA GLY A 389 11.84 -5.55 27.92
C GLY A 389 11.76 -5.39 26.39
N TYR A 390 12.40 -6.27 25.62
CA TYR A 390 12.35 -6.25 24.14
C TYR A 390 11.52 -7.43 23.60
N PRO A 391 10.50 -7.20 22.75
CA PRO A 391 9.70 -8.24 22.13
C PRO A 391 10.54 -8.97 21.07
N SER A 392 10.92 -10.21 21.35
CA SER A 392 11.73 -11.04 20.44
C SER A 392 10.87 -12.08 19.76
N TYR A 393 10.87 -12.12 18.43
CA TYR A 393 10.15 -13.15 17.66
C TYR A 393 10.64 -14.55 18.00
N THR A 394 9.69 -15.48 18.04
CA THR A 394 9.94 -16.92 18.23
C THR A 394 10.33 -17.58 16.92
N ASP A 395 10.72 -18.86 17.00
CA ASP A 395 10.99 -19.68 15.82
C ASP A 395 9.74 -19.91 14.95
N GLU A 396 8.51 -19.73 15.49
CA GLU A 396 7.27 -19.71 14.69
C GLU A 396 7.32 -18.64 13.58
N ILE A 397 7.96 -17.51 13.86
CA ILE A 397 8.14 -16.43 12.89
C ILE A 397 9.47 -16.54 12.15
N LEU A 398 10.58 -16.75 12.89
CA LEU A 398 11.93 -16.66 12.33
C LEU A 398 12.38 -17.91 11.58
N LYS A 399 11.84 -19.09 11.94
CA LYS A 399 12.17 -20.40 11.38
C LYS A 399 10.92 -21.26 11.25
N ASN A 400 9.91 -20.69 10.62
CA ASN A 400 8.59 -21.29 10.56
C ASN A 400 8.64 -22.77 10.16
N PRO A 401 7.99 -23.69 10.92
CA PRO A 401 8.06 -25.13 10.69
C PRO A 401 7.43 -25.58 9.37
N ASP A 402 6.51 -24.78 8.79
CA ASP A 402 5.89 -25.03 7.49
C ASP A 402 6.76 -24.51 6.31
N GLY A 403 7.97 -24.00 6.58
CA GLY A 403 8.87 -23.46 5.57
C GLY A 403 8.45 -22.10 5.01
N LEU A 404 7.58 -21.37 5.70
CA LEU A 404 7.20 -20.03 5.30
C LEU A 404 8.36 -19.06 5.50
N SER A 405 8.51 -18.12 4.57
CA SER A 405 9.40 -16.98 4.80
C SER A 405 8.89 -16.13 5.97
N VAL A 406 9.78 -15.35 6.59
CA VAL A 406 9.42 -14.52 7.76
C VAL A 406 8.20 -13.65 7.48
N VAL A 407 8.12 -13.00 6.31
CA VAL A 407 6.96 -12.16 5.94
C VAL A 407 5.66 -12.96 5.83
N GLN A 408 5.72 -14.20 5.35
CA GLN A 408 4.54 -15.06 5.24
C GLN A 408 4.09 -15.56 6.61
N ALA A 409 5.05 -15.95 7.47
CA ALA A 409 4.78 -16.33 8.86
C ALA A 409 4.17 -15.15 9.64
N MET A 410 4.74 -13.93 9.50
CA MET A 410 4.16 -12.72 10.06
C MET A 410 2.73 -12.51 9.59
N ALA A 411 2.48 -12.57 8.29
CA ALA A 411 1.17 -12.33 7.69
C ALA A 411 0.09 -13.35 8.13
N LYS A 412 0.48 -14.58 8.48
CA LYS A 412 -0.41 -15.60 9.07
C LYS A 412 -0.86 -15.24 10.49
N HIS A 413 -0.03 -14.53 11.24
CA HIS A 413 -0.23 -14.34 12.67
C HIS A 413 -0.63 -12.93 13.09
N PHE A 414 -0.15 -11.88 12.41
CA PHE A 414 -0.41 -10.49 12.79
C PHE A 414 -0.36 -9.53 11.60
N ILE A 415 -0.62 -8.25 11.83
CA ILE A 415 -0.93 -7.27 10.79
C ILE A 415 0.10 -6.15 10.65
N ALA A 416 1.34 -6.33 11.14
CA ALA A 416 2.40 -5.32 11.08
C ALA A 416 2.67 -4.80 9.66
N ASN A 417 2.75 -5.72 8.69
CA ASN A 417 3.01 -5.39 7.27
C ASN A 417 1.76 -5.00 6.47
N TYR A 418 0.67 -4.69 7.16
CA TYR A 418 -0.59 -4.34 6.55
C TYR A 418 -0.94 -2.89 6.90
N PRO A 419 -1.42 -2.07 5.95
CA PRO A 419 -1.89 -0.71 6.26
C PRO A 419 -3.23 -0.75 7.01
N PHE A 420 -3.23 -1.45 8.14
CA PHE A 420 -4.32 -1.49 9.10
C PHE A 420 -4.20 -0.29 10.04
N VAL A 421 -5.17 -0.06 10.94
CA VAL A 421 -5.08 1.01 11.94
C VAL A 421 -3.96 0.78 12.96
N GLY A 422 -3.57 1.81 13.67
CA GLY A 422 -2.53 1.75 14.71
C GLY A 422 -1.17 2.24 14.23
N GLU A 423 -0.20 2.22 15.11
CA GLU A 423 1.17 2.67 14.87
C GLU A 423 2.08 1.49 14.54
N ASP A 424 2.99 1.68 13.57
CA ASP A 424 4.06 0.73 13.28
C ASP A 424 5.19 0.86 14.31
N ASP A 425 5.68 -0.26 14.83
CA ASP A 425 6.78 -0.33 15.78
C ASP A 425 8.11 -0.60 15.07
N ASP A 426 9.11 0.22 15.30
CA ASP A 426 10.45 0.04 14.71
C ASP A 426 11.07 -1.32 15.04
N ARG A 427 10.78 -1.89 16.22
CA ARG A 427 11.33 -3.16 16.69
C ARG A 427 10.90 -4.37 15.86
N TYR A 428 9.71 -4.31 15.21
CA TYR A 428 9.36 -5.38 14.29
C TYR A 428 10.22 -5.34 13.01
N ASN A 429 10.50 -4.13 12.49
CA ASN A 429 11.37 -3.98 11.31
C ASN A 429 12.80 -4.46 11.60
N GLU A 430 13.33 -4.19 12.79
CA GLU A 430 14.65 -4.63 13.21
C GLU A 430 14.81 -6.16 13.17
N GLN A 431 13.75 -6.89 13.47
CA GLN A 431 13.73 -8.35 13.45
C GLN A 431 13.27 -8.92 12.11
N TYR A 432 12.42 -8.20 11.40
CA TYR A 432 11.94 -8.57 10.07
C TYR A 432 13.06 -8.51 9.03
N TYR A 433 13.95 -7.53 9.12
CA TYR A 433 15.10 -7.40 8.24
C TYR A 433 16.25 -8.29 8.69
N GLN A 434 16.18 -9.58 8.31
CA GLN A 434 17.15 -10.59 8.74
C GLN A 434 18.46 -10.56 7.96
N TYR A 435 18.40 -10.19 6.67
CA TYR A 435 19.56 -10.16 5.79
C TYR A 435 20.31 -8.84 5.92
N GLN A 436 21.66 -8.91 5.85
CA GLN A 436 22.48 -7.70 5.88
C GLN A 436 22.11 -6.74 4.76
N GLN A 437 21.79 -7.26 3.58
CA GLN A 437 21.32 -6.48 2.42
C GLN A 437 20.06 -5.64 2.72
N GLN A 438 19.16 -6.14 3.55
CA GLN A 438 17.98 -5.39 3.98
C GLN A 438 18.36 -4.24 4.93
N LYS A 439 19.26 -4.48 5.88
CA LYS A 439 19.74 -3.47 6.84
C LYS A 439 20.52 -2.37 6.13
N ASP A 440 21.37 -2.75 5.19
CA ASP A 440 22.13 -1.82 4.36
C ASP A 440 21.20 -0.98 3.47
N ALA A 441 20.15 -1.61 2.91
CA ALA A 441 19.13 -0.91 2.14
C ALA A 441 18.38 0.14 2.95
N VAL A 442 18.02 -0.16 4.21
CA VAL A 442 17.40 0.83 5.11
C VAL A 442 18.32 2.02 5.30
N ALA A 443 19.60 1.79 5.63
CA ALA A 443 20.57 2.85 5.84
C ALA A 443 20.78 3.70 4.57
N LEU A 444 20.88 3.04 3.41
CA LEU A 444 21.12 3.69 2.12
C LEU A 444 19.92 4.55 1.70
N PHE A 445 18.72 3.99 1.69
CA PHE A 445 17.52 4.69 1.23
C PHE A 445 17.06 5.80 2.20
N SER A 446 17.40 5.68 3.48
CA SER A 446 17.09 6.71 4.47
C SER A 446 18.06 7.88 4.48
N LYS A 447 19.23 7.74 3.84
CA LYS A 447 20.31 8.75 3.90
C LYS A 447 19.87 10.16 3.52
N TYR A 448 19.02 10.29 2.51
CA TYR A 448 18.50 11.56 2.02
C TYR A 448 16.99 11.69 2.19
N SER A 449 16.38 10.91 3.10
CA SER A 449 14.92 10.80 3.23
C SER A 449 14.23 12.14 3.44
N ASP A 450 14.86 13.08 4.18
CA ASP A 450 14.26 14.38 4.46
C ASP A 450 14.20 15.32 3.25
N ASN A 451 14.96 15.02 2.18
CA ASN A 451 14.84 15.79 0.94
C ASN A 451 13.45 15.68 0.33
N THR A 452 12.80 14.53 0.44
CA THR A 452 11.42 14.32 -0.06
C THR A 452 10.42 15.28 0.60
N LEU A 453 10.63 15.70 1.85
CA LEU A 453 9.75 16.67 2.53
C LEU A 453 9.79 18.05 1.90
N LYS A 454 10.85 18.39 1.16
CA LYS A 454 11.01 19.68 0.49
C LYS A 454 10.28 19.73 -0.86
N VAL A 455 10.10 18.58 -1.50
CA VAL A 455 9.56 18.45 -2.87
C VAL A 455 8.26 17.65 -2.93
N GLY A 456 7.95 16.85 -1.91
CA GLY A 456 6.69 16.12 -1.81
C GLY A 456 5.55 17.01 -1.33
N LEU A 457 4.37 16.85 -1.93
CA LEU A 457 3.16 17.47 -1.42
C LEU A 457 2.76 16.80 -0.10
N PRO A 458 2.54 17.55 1.01
CA PRO A 458 2.03 16.95 2.23
C PRO A 458 0.60 16.41 2.03
N PRO A 459 0.05 15.65 2.99
CA PRO A 459 -1.33 15.17 2.95
C PRO A 459 -2.32 16.35 3.04
N VAL A 460 -2.54 17.04 1.93
CA VAL A 460 -3.52 18.13 1.83
C VAL A 460 -4.92 17.56 1.66
N SER A 461 -5.94 18.30 2.05
CA SER A 461 -7.33 17.96 1.79
C SER A 461 -7.95 18.92 0.79
N LEU A 462 -8.85 18.40 -0.04
CA LEU A 462 -9.62 19.20 -0.99
C LEU A 462 -11.01 19.46 -0.43
N THR A 463 -11.62 20.58 -0.82
CA THR A 463 -13.08 20.73 -0.63
C THR A 463 -13.80 19.76 -1.54
N THR A 464 -15.09 19.57 -1.32
CA THR A 464 -15.89 18.66 -2.15
C THR A 464 -15.90 19.06 -3.63
N GLU A 465 -16.09 20.33 -3.88
CA GLU A 465 -16.11 20.88 -5.23
C GLU A 465 -14.74 20.70 -5.89
N GLU A 466 -13.66 21.04 -5.17
CA GLU A 466 -12.28 20.84 -5.62
C GLU A 466 -11.99 19.38 -5.91
N SER A 467 -12.38 18.46 -5.01
CA SER A 467 -12.15 17.04 -5.17
C SER A 467 -12.87 16.46 -6.39
N THR A 468 -14.13 16.84 -6.58
CA THR A 468 -14.92 16.40 -7.73
C THR A 468 -14.30 16.89 -9.05
N GLU A 469 -13.92 18.18 -9.09
CA GLU A 469 -13.29 18.79 -10.26
C GLU A 469 -11.90 18.18 -10.52
N TYR A 470 -11.07 18.07 -9.49
CA TYR A 470 -9.71 17.52 -9.56
C TYR A 470 -9.71 16.06 -10.04
N SER A 471 -10.55 15.22 -9.45
CA SER A 471 -10.64 13.80 -9.82
C SER A 471 -11.04 13.61 -11.28
N LYS A 472 -11.98 14.42 -11.78
CA LYS A 472 -12.39 14.40 -13.19
C LYS A 472 -11.23 14.78 -14.11
N ILE A 473 -10.56 15.91 -13.83
CA ILE A 473 -9.41 16.40 -14.60
C ILE A 473 -8.29 15.33 -14.60
N MET A 474 -7.93 14.83 -13.43
CA MET A 474 -6.80 13.92 -13.29
C MET A 474 -7.08 12.52 -13.86
N SER A 475 -8.31 12.07 -13.91
CA SER A 475 -8.69 10.82 -14.58
C SER A 475 -8.30 10.82 -16.05
N ASP A 476 -8.67 11.89 -16.77
CA ASP A 476 -8.36 12.05 -18.20
C ASP A 476 -6.84 12.21 -18.42
N ILE A 477 -6.20 13.03 -17.58
CA ILE A 477 -4.75 13.29 -17.65
C ILE A 477 -3.96 12.01 -17.39
N THR A 478 -4.29 11.25 -16.33
CA THR A 478 -3.57 10.04 -15.95
C THR A 478 -3.67 8.98 -17.04
N THR A 479 -4.86 8.75 -17.56
CA THR A 479 -5.07 7.78 -18.64
C THR A 479 -4.25 8.13 -19.88
N TYR A 480 -4.31 9.39 -20.30
CA TYR A 480 -3.57 9.88 -21.47
C TYR A 480 -2.05 9.85 -21.25
N ARG A 481 -1.59 10.29 -20.08
CA ARG A 481 -0.17 10.24 -19.70
C ARG A 481 0.39 8.82 -19.76
N ASP A 482 -0.30 7.85 -19.16
CA ASP A 482 0.16 6.47 -19.07
C ASP A 482 0.21 5.80 -20.46
N GLU A 483 -0.78 6.08 -21.32
CA GLU A 483 -0.78 5.64 -22.71
C GLU A 483 0.39 6.24 -23.49
N MET A 484 0.58 7.56 -23.39
CA MET A 484 1.63 8.28 -24.12
C MET A 484 3.03 7.94 -23.64
N PHE A 485 3.21 7.69 -22.33
CA PHE A 485 4.48 7.20 -21.79
C PHE A 485 4.93 5.92 -22.52
N ILE A 486 4.05 4.93 -22.60
CA ILE A 486 4.36 3.68 -23.29
C ILE A 486 4.71 3.97 -24.74
N LYS A 487 3.90 4.76 -25.45
CA LYS A 487 4.13 5.09 -26.88
C LYS A 487 5.47 5.78 -27.12
N PHE A 488 5.85 6.73 -26.25
CA PHE A 488 7.15 7.41 -26.35
C PHE A 488 8.31 6.43 -26.10
N VAL A 489 8.22 5.61 -25.08
CA VAL A 489 9.31 4.67 -24.73
C VAL A 489 9.50 3.63 -25.84
N ILE A 490 8.43 3.03 -26.37
CA ILE A 490 8.58 2.05 -27.46
C ILE A 490 8.85 2.68 -28.85
N GLY A 491 8.73 4.01 -28.98
CA GLY A 491 8.94 4.75 -30.24
C GLY A 491 7.73 4.77 -31.16
N ALA A 492 6.55 4.37 -30.69
CA ALA A 492 5.30 4.50 -31.44
C ALA A 492 4.84 5.96 -31.58
N GLU A 493 5.28 6.82 -30.67
CA GLU A 493 5.13 8.27 -30.74
C GLU A 493 6.52 8.91 -30.72
N PRO A 494 6.87 9.75 -31.72
CA PRO A 494 8.17 10.46 -31.74
C PRO A 494 8.32 11.45 -30.59
N ILE A 495 9.52 11.51 -29.99
CA ILE A 495 9.83 12.44 -28.87
C ILE A 495 9.64 13.91 -29.27
N GLU A 496 9.80 14.23 -30.56
CA GLU A 496 9.55 15.58 -31.12
C GLU A 496 8.09 16.04 -30.92
N ASN A 497 7.16 15.11 -30.75
CA ASN A 497 5.76 15.37 -30.47
C ASN A 497 5.47 15.66 -28.98
N PHE A 498 6.50 15.73 -28.11
CA PHE A 498 6.33 16.08 -26.71
C PHE A 498 5.52 17.37 -26.49
N GLY A 499 5.71 18.40 -27.34
CA GLY A 499 4.90 19.62 -27.29
C GLY A 499 3.41 19.39 -27.59
N LYS A 500 3.05 18.37 -28.40
CA LYS A 500 1.64 18.00 -28.59
C LYS A 500 1.08 17.27 -27.38
N PHE A 501 1.91 16.46 -26.72
CA PHE A 501 1.54 15.77 -25.49
C PHE A 501 1.21 16.77 -24.38
N THR A 502 2.09 17.74 -24.11
CA THR A 502 1.84 18.76 -23.08
C THR A 502 0.65 19.65 -23.43
N ALA A 503 0.50 20.03 -24.72
CA ALA A 503 -0.66 20.78 -25.17
C ALA A 503 -1.99 20.01 -25.00
N GLN A 504 -1.98 18.68 -25.09
CA GLN A 504 -3.17 17.88 -24.81
C GLN A 504 -3.48 17.81 -23.31
N ILE A 505 -2.46 17.70 -22.45
CA ILE A 505 -2.60 17.79 -20.99
C ILE A 505 -3.15 19.16 -20.60
N ASP A 506 -2.70 20.24 -21.24
CA ASP A 506 -3.25 21.59 -21.04
C ASP A 506 -4.76 21.65 -21.39
N LYS A 507 -5.19 20.99 -22.48
CA LYS A 507 -6.61 20.90 -22.85
C LYS A 507 -7.45 20.12 -21.84
N PHE A 508 -6.87 19.17 -21.13
CA PHE A 508 -7.49 18.50 -19.99
C PHE A 508 -7.52 19.37 -18.72
N ASN A 509 -7.04 20.61 -18.82
CA ASN A 509 -7.10 21.60 -17.75
C ASN A 509 -6.18 21.34 -16.56
N VAL A 510 -4.96 20.84 -16.80
CA VAL A 510 -3.96 20.59 -15.76
C VAL A 510 -3.66 21.83 -14.90
N LYS A 511 -3.71 23.03 -15.47
CA LYS A 511 -3.52 24.29 -14.73
C LYS A 511 -4.52 24.43 -13.61
N ARG A 512 -5.79 24.06 -13.86
CA ARG A 512 -6.82 24.07 -12.83
C ARG A 512 -6.56 23.02 -11.75
N ALA A 513 -6.07 21.84 -12.10
CA ALA A 513 -5.66 20.84 -11.13
C ALA A 513 -4.51 21.34 -10.24
N ILE A 514 -3.52 22.03 -10.82
CA ILE A 514 -2.43 22.68 -10.08
C ILE A 514 -2.95 23.77 -9.13
N GLU A 515 -3.86 24.64 -9.61
CA GLU A 515 -4.48 25.70 -8.78
C GLU A 515 -5.23 25.11 -7.58
N ILE A 516 -6.00 24.03 -7.79
CA ILE A 516 -6.72 23.34 -6.73
C ILE A 516 -5.74 22.82 -5.67
N GLN A 517 -4.67 22.15 -6.09
CA GLN A 517 -3.67 21.60 -5.16
C GLN A 517 -2.87 22.73 -4.47
N GLN A 518 -2.60 23.84 -5.15
CA GLN A 518 -1.95 25.00 -4.53
C GLN A 518 -2.85 25.63 -3.46
N ALA A 519 -4.13 25.80 -3.74
CA ALA A 519 -5.08 26.33 -2.76
C ALA A 519 -5.19 25.41 -1.53
N ALA A 520 -5.20 24.10 -1.73
CA ALA A 520 -5.18 23.12 -0.64
C ALA A 520 -3.88 23.19 0.17
N LEU A 521 -2.72 23.33 -0.49
CA LEU A 521 -1.43 23.52 0.18
C LEU A 521 -1.40 24.80 1.01
N ASP A 522 -1.93 25.90 0.46
CA ASP A 522 -1.98 27.18 1.17
C ASP A 522 -2.85 27.09 2.43
N ARG A 523 -3.99 26.40 2.37
CA ARG A 523 -4.85 26.10 3.53
C ARG A 523 -4.14 25.19 4.53
N TYR A 524 -3.47 24.14 4.05
CA TYR A 524 -2.67 23.24 4.90
C TYR A 524 -1.59 24.00 5.66
N ASN A 525 -0.86 24.90 5.01
CA ASN A 525 0.21 25.68 5.63
C ASN A 525 -0.32 26.74 6.63
N ALA A 526 -1.57 27.16 6.49
CA ALA A 526 -2.21 28.13 7.37
C ALA A 526 -2.80 27.50 8.66
N ARG A 527 -2.86 26.16 8.79
CA ARG A 527 -3.37 25.44 9.97
C ARG A 527 -2.44 25.50 11.17
#